data_db2bd3c9e01c5875ab76188a25e4d6ae
#
_entry.id   db2bd3c9e01c5875ab76188a25e4d6ae
#
_cell.length_a   1.000
_cell.length_b   1.000
_cell.length_c   1.000
_cell.angle_alpha   90.00
_cell.angle_beta   90.00
_cell.angle_gamma   90.00
#
_symmetry.space_group_name_H-M   'P 1'
#
loop_
_entity.id
_entity.type
_entity.pdbx_description
1 polymer ?
#
loop_
_entity_poly.entity_id
_entity_poly.type
_entity_poly.pdbx_seq_one_letter_code
_entity_poly.pdbx_strand_id
1 'polypeptide(L)'
;SADLPGVNISDDTTRVYKNSKYFAHILGYTGAVSTERLEELKQKDPNTDYTTSDQIGISGLESSCENYLKGKKGSETLSINSGTSRVLDVTKKSDPVAGNNLYLTIDAKLQKECYDLLEEHIAGILLSKISNGSDAGSRGRSASEIRIPIYDVYNALIQNNVIDVTRFTEKDASDL
;
A
#
# COMPACT_ATOMS: atom_id res chain seq x y z
N SER A 1 29.31 -6.19 15.11
CA SER A 1 29.05 -5.87 13.70
C SER A 1 30.17 -6.45 12.87
N ALA A 2 29.84 -7.32 11.91
CA ALA A 2 30.82 -7.84 10.98
C ALA A 2 31.30 -6.66 10.12
N ASP A 3 32.61 -6.42 10.12
CA ASP A 3 33.27 -5.40 9.30
C ASP A 3 33.20 -5.86 7.83
N LEU A 4 32.10 -5.54 7.16
CA LEU A 4 31.94 -5.77 5.72
C LEU A 4 32.30 -4.46 5.00
N PRO A 5 33.49 -4.40 4.35
CA PRO A 5 33.91 -3.21 3.64
C PRO A 5 32.88 -2.87 2.52
N GLY A 6 32.42 -1.63 2.50
CA GLY A 6 31.44 -1.15 1.51
C GLY A 6 29.97 -1.35 1.90
N VAL A 7 29.68 -1.91 3.07
CA VAL A 7 28.30 -2.01 3.60
C VAL A 7 28.13 -0.97 4.70
N ASN A 8 27.13 -0.11 4.54
CA ASN A 8 26.68 0.83 5.57
C ASN A 8 25.28 0.43 6.04
N ILE A 9 25.06 0.43 7.34
CA ILE A 9 23.75 0.17 7.95
C ILE A 9 23.28 1.49 8.55
N SER A 10 22.09 1.92 8.16
CA SER A 10 21.43 3.09 8.71
C SER A 10 20.04 2.74 9.22
N ASP A 11 19.61 3.40 10.27
CA ASP A 11 18.24 3.30 10.77
C ASP A 11 17.31 4.05 9.83
N ASP A 12 16.15 3.44 9.57
CA ASP A 12 15.07 4.05 8.78
C ASP A 12 13.73 3.85 9.51
N THR A 13 12.76 4.68 9.15
CA THR A 13 11.41 4.62 9.73
C THR A 13 10.40 4.20 8.68
N THR A 14 9.49 3.32 9.06
CA THR A 14 8.44 2.84 8.15
C THR A 14 7.05 3.06 8.73
N ARG A 15 6.05 3.19 7.85
CA ARG A 15 4.64 3.24 8.23
C ARG A 15 4.16 1.87 8.67
N VAL A 16 3.47 1.81 9.80
CA VAL A 16 2.82 0.60 10.30
C VAL A 16 1.34 0.86 10.47
N TYR A 17 0.52 0.09 9.75
CA TYR A 17 -0.93 0.22 9.77
C TYR A 17 -1.55 -0.94 10.55
N LYS A 18 -2.19 -0.62 11.67
CA LYS A 18 -2.98 -1.62 12.41
C LYS A 18 -4.32 -1.84 11.71
N ASN A 19 -4.67 -3.12 11.46
CA ASN A 19 -5.95 -3.50 10.85
C ASN A 19 -6.18 -2.87 9.45
N SER A 20 -5.15 -2.70 8.65
CA SER A 20 -5.16 -1.98 7.37
C SER A 20 -6.28 -2.42 6.42
N LYS A 21 -6.60 -3.72 6.37
CA LYS A 21 -7.69 -4.29 5.54
C LYS A 21 -9.01 -3.54 5.74
N TYR A 22 -9.35 -3.22 6.99
CA TYR A 22 -10.64 -2.62 7.33
C TYR A 22 -10.66 -1.10 7.22
N PHE A 23 -9.48 -0.47 7.18
CA PHE A 23 -9.34 0.99 7.22
C PHE A 23 -8.70 1.60 5.98
N ALA A 24 -8.37 0.80 4.98
CA ALA A 24 -7.63 1.26 3.79
C ALA A 24 -8.26 2.50 3.12
N HIS A 25 -9.58 2.56 3.04
CA HIS A 25 -10.34 3.67 2.44
C HIS A 25 -10.29 4.96 3.27
N ILE A 26 -9.96 4.88 4.56
CA ILE A 26 -9.81 6.03 5.46
C ILE A 26 -8.34 6.43 5.54
N LEU A 27 -7.46 5.45 5.74
CA LEU A 27 -6.02 5.67 5.88
C LEU A 27 -5.41 6.26 4.61
N GLY A 28 -5.85 5.77 3.46
CA GLY A 28 -5.20 6.11 2.19
C GLY A 28 -3.90 5.33 2.00
N TYR A 29 -2.99 5.90 1.23
CA TYR A 29 -1.70 5.28 0.94
C TYR A 29 -0.60 6.32 0.74
N THR A 30 0.64 5.87 0.87
CA THR A 30 1.84 6.63 0.57
C THR A 30 2.39 6.25 -0.81
N GLY A 31 3.08 7.16 -1.45
CA GLY A 31 3.75 6.92 -2.73
C GLY A 31 4.97 7.80 -2.88
N ALA A 32 5.82 7.49 -3.86
CA ALA A 32 7.00 8.30 -4.15
C ALA A 32 6.60 9.72 -4.56
N VAL A 33 7.42 10.68 -4.16
CA VAL A 33 7.20 12.09 -4.54
C VAL A 33 7.51 12.26 -6.03
N SER A 34 6.49 12.58 -6.84
CA SER A 34 6.71 12.90 -8.25
C SER A 34 7.41 14.27 -8.41
N THR A 35 8.00 14.49 -9.58
CA THR A 35 8.68 15.76 -9.90
C THR A 35 7.72 16.93 -9.77
N GLU A 36 6.51 16.79 -10.30
CA GLU A 36 5.45 17.82 -10.24
C GLU A 36 5.06 18.10 -8.78
N ARG A 37 4.90 17.03 -7.99
CA ARG A 37 4.56 17.17 -6.57
C ARG A 37 5.67 17.85 -5.77
N LEU A 38 6.92 17.55 -6.10
CA LEU A 38 8.06 18.21 -5.46
C LEU A 38 8.10 19.71 -5.78
N GLU A 39 7.78 20.11 -7.01
CA GLU A 39 7.69 21.52 -7.38
C GLU A 39 6.57 22.24 -6.62
N GLU A 40 5.39 21.63 -6.48
CA GLU A 40 4.31 22.18 -5.66
C GLU A 40 4.71 22.36 -4.19
N LEU A 41 5.42 21.38 -3.62
CA LEU A 41 5.91 21.44 -2.25
C LEU A 41 6.91 22.57 -2.07
N LYS A 42 7.85 22.75 -3.01
CA LYS A 42 8.83 23.84 -3.01
C LYS A 42 8.20 25.21 -3.20
N GLN A 43 7.10 25.31 -3.94
CA GLN A 43 6.34 26.57 -4.05
C GLN A 43 5.65 26.94 -2.75
N LYS A 44 5.15 25.96 -1.98
CA LYS A 44 4.52 26.16 -0.69
C LYS A 44 5.51 26.42 0.43
N ASP A 45 6.60 25.69 0.42
CA ASP A 45 7.70 25.80 1.36
C ASP A 45 9.04 25.63 0.63
N PRO A 46 9.74 26.76 0.32
CA PRO A 46 11.04 26.73 -0.34
C PRO A 46 12.12 25.95 0.42
N ASN A 47 11.96 25.79 1.75
CA ASN A 47 12.89 25.06 2.60
C ASN A 47 12.47 23.60 2.83
N THR A 48 11.54 23.09 2.04
CA THR A 48 11.12 21.69 2.16
C THR A 48 12.29 20.73 1.98
N ASP A 49 12.34 19.71 2.80
CA ASP A 49 13.37 18.65 2.80
C ASP A 49 13.01 17.44 1.94
N TYR A 50 11.87 17.50 1.23
CA TYR A 50 11.48 16.43 0.32
C TYR A 50 12.36 16.32 -0.91
N THR A 51 12.57 15.08 -1.32
CA THR A 51 13.25 14.67 -2.55
C THR A 51 12.39 13.68 -3.32
N THR A 52 12.71 13.38 -4.57
CA THR A 52 12.00 12.40 -5.38
C THR A 52 12.16 10.96 -4.88
N SER A 53 13.10 10.69 -3.98
CA SER A 53 13.28 9.39 -3.34
C SER A 53 12.41 9.20 -2.10
N ASP A 54 11.75 10.24 -1.63
CA ASP A 54 10.93 10.17 -0.43
C ASP A 54 9.53 9.61 -0.71
N GLN A 55 8.92 9.09 0.34
CA GLN A 55 7.52 8.71 0.37
C GLN A 55 6.68 9.82 1.00
N ILE A 56 5.53 10.11 0.39
CA ILE A 56 4.58 11.10 0.88
C ILE A 56 3.17 10.52 0.88
N GLY A 57 2.32 10.98 1.76
CA GLY A 57 0.90 10.64 1.76
C GLY A 57 0.20 11.16 0.51
N ILE A 58 -0.39 10.26 -0.28
CA ILE A 58 -1.08 10.58 -1.55
C ILE A 58 -2.56 10.81 -1.30
N SER A 59 -3.19 10.03 -0.44
CA SER A 59 -4.63 10.12 -0.18
C SER A 59 -4.99 9.87 1.28
N GLY A 60 -6.24 10.15 1.64
CA GLY A 60 -6.79 9.85 2.96
C GLY A 60 -6.07 10.57 4.09
N LEU A 61 -5.99 9.91 5.23
CA LEU A 61 -5.31 10.43 6.42
C LEU A 61 -3.80 10.58 6.23
N GLU A 62 -3.18 9.70 5.43
CA GLU A 62 -1.75 9.85 5.09
C GLU A 62 -1.47 11.21 4.47
N SER A 63 -2.29 11.65 3.52
CA SER A 63 -2.13 12.97 2.90
C SER A 63 -2.52 14.11 3.82
N SER A 64 -3.62 13.97 4.58
CA SER A 64 -4.13 15.04 5.43
C SER A 64 -3.27 15.29 6.67
N CYS A 65 -2.63 14.23 7.19
CA CYS A 65 -1.83 14.27 8.40
C CYS A 65 -0.32 14.13 8.13
N GLU A 66 0.12 14.27 6.88
CA GLU A 66 1.52 14.10 6.48
C GLU A 66 2.50 14.87 7.38
N ASN A 67 2.20 16.12 7.70
CA ASN A 67 3.07 16.95 8.55
C ASN A 67 3.31 16.39 9.96
N TYR A 68 2.38 15.56 10.46
CA TYR A 68 2.49 14.89 11.76
C TYR A 68 3.15 13.53 11.66
N LEU A 69 3.00 12.89 10.50
CA LEU A 69 3.41 11.51 10.27
C LEU A 69 4.83 11.37 9.70
N LYS A 70 5.34 12.38 8.97
CA LYS A 70 6.60 12.28 8.23
C LYS A 70 7.87 12.19 9.10
N GLY A 71 7.84 12.63 10.35
CA GLY A 71 9.04 12.69 11.19
C GLY A 71 10.05 13.74 10.73
N LYS A 72 11.32 13.52 11.07
CA LYS A 72 12.45 14.35 10.64
C LYS A 72 13.56 13.45 10.10
N LYS A 73 14.15 13.84 8.99
CA LYS A 73 15.28 13.12 8.39
C LYS A 73 16.53 13.25 9.26
N GLY A 74 17.30 12.18 9.35
CA GLY A 74 18.67 12.23 9.80
C GLY A 74 19.57 12.90 8.76
N SER A 75 20.70 13.41 9.20
CA SER A 75 21.72 14.01 8.32
C SER A 75 23.12 13.74 8.81
N GLU A 76 24.04 13.50 7.89
CA GLU A 76 25.46 13.38 8.18
C GLU A 76 26.24 14.32 7.26
N THR A 77 27.20 15.04 7.85
CA THR A 77 28.14 15.84 7.07
C THR A 77 29.48 15.13 7.08
N LEU A 78 29.92 14.73 5.88
CA LEU A 78 31.14 13.95 5.67
C LEU A 78 32.26 14.87 5.15
N SER A 79 33.44 14.76 5.75
CA SER A 79 34.67 15.27 5.17
C SER A 79 35.26 14.23 4.23
N ILE A 80 35.40 14.57 2.96
CA ILE A 80 35.87 13.62 1.92
C ILE A 80 37.21 14.12 1.35
N ASN A 81 38.19 13.22 1.19
CA ASN A 81 39.40 13.52 0.44
C ASN A 81 39.08 13.65 -1.05
N SER A 82 39.33 14.81 -1.63
CA SER A 82 38.97 15.12 -3.02
C SER A 82 39.71 14.29 -4.08
N GLY A 83 40.86 13.70 -3.73
CA GLY A 83 41.65 12.89 -4.66
C GLY A 83 41.29 11.40 -4.65
N THR A 84 40.78 10.88 -3.52
CA THR A 84 40.52 9.44 -3.34
C THR A 84 39.06 9.13 -3.07
N SER A 85 38.19 10.14 -2.94
CA SER A 85 36.79 10.02 -2.51
C SER A 85 36.59 9.27 -1.19
N ARG A 86 37.66 9.13 -0.41
CA ARG A 86 37.60 8.45 0.90
C ARG A 86 37.04 9.39 1.96
N VAL A 87 36.10 8.90 2.74
CA VAL A 87 35.57 9.61 3.92
C VAL A 87 36.69 9.69 4.95
N LEU A 88 37.03 10.91 5.37
CA LEU A 88 38.06 11.21 6.37
C LEU A 88 37.45 11.29 7.76
N ASP A 89 36.31 11.97 7.86
CA ASP A 89 35.66 12.20 9.16
C ASP A 89 34.16 12.49 8.97
N VAL A 90 33.37 12.20 10.01
CA VAL A 90 31.97 12.60 10.13
C VAL A 90 31.89 13.79 11.06
N THR A 91 31.80 15.00 10.48
CA THR A 91 31.90 16.24 11.26
C THR A 91 30.61 16.62 11.99
N LYS A 92 29.47 16.16 11.47
CA LYS A 92 28.15 16.42 12.08
C LYS A 92 27.20 15.27 11.75
N LYS A 93 26.55 14.75 12.78
CA LYS A 93 25.53 13.72 12.66
C LYS A 93 24.27 14.14 13.41
N SER A 94 23.12 13.95 12.78
CA SER A 94 21.80 14.06 13.39
C SER A 94 21.02 12.80 13.06
N ASP A 95 20.55 12.12 14.08
CA ASP A 95 19.78 10.88 13.88
C ASP A 95 18.36 11.21 13.38
N PRO A 96 17.74 10.31 12.58
CA PRO A 96 16.36 10.46 12.15
C PRO A 96 15.41 10.39 13.35
N VAL A 97 14.33 11.14 13.30
CA VAL A 97 13.26 11.12 14.30
C VAL A 97 11.98 10.62 13.65
N ALA A 98 11.43 9.54 14.19
CA ALA A 98 10.17 9.01 13.72
C ALA A 98 9.04 10.03 13.85
N GLY A 99 8.05 9.96 12.95
CA GLY A 99 6.84 10.75 13.04
C GLY A 99 5.94 10.33 14.20
N ASN A 100 4.88 11.07 14.39
CA ASN A 100 3.94 10.80 15.47
C ASN A 100 2.98 9.65 15.12
N ASN A 101 2.45 9.02 16.14
CA ASN A 101 1.33 8.08 15.97
C ASN A 101 0.03 8.85 15.81
N LEU A 102 -0.83 8.38 14.91
CA LEU A 102 -2.19 8.89 14.75
C LEU A 102 -3.19 7.92 15.38
N TYR A 103 -4.00 8.43 16.30
CA TYR A 103 -5.07 7.69 16.95
C TYR A 103 -6.42 8.18 16.44
N LEU A 104 -7.25 7.24 15.96
CA LEU A 104 -8.58 7.55 15.44
C LEU A 104 -9.65 7.30 16.52
N THR A 105 -10.73 8.06 16.45
CA THR A 105 -11.90 7.87 17.32
C THR A 105 -12.86 6.80 16.82
N ILE A 106 -12.52 6.11 15.71
CA ILE A 106 -13.34 5.07 15.11
C ILE A 106 -13.21 3.79 15.93
N ASP A 107 -14.33 3.15 16.24
CA ASP A 107 -14.35 1.84 16.88
C ASP A 107 -13.88 0.77 15.88
N ALA A 108 -12.69 0.22 16.12
CA ALA A 108 -12.08 -0.76 15.22
C ALA A 108 -12.86 -2.08 15.15
N LYS A 109 -13.54 -2.46 16.23
CA LYS A 109 -14.34 -3.68 16.25
C LYS A 109 -15.60 -3.51 15.42
N LEU A 110 -16.29 -2.39 15.60
CA LEU A 110 -17.49 -2.08 14.80
C LEU A 110 -17.14 -1.99 13.31
N GLN A 111 -16.02 -1.32 12.97
CA GLN A 111 -15.56 -1.22 11.59
C GLN A 111 -15.31 -2.59 10.96
N LYS A 112 -14.66 -3.49 11.72
CA LYS A 112 -14.42 -4.87 11.27
C LYS A 112 -15.71 -5.62 11.02
N GLU A 113 -16.64 -5.59 11.96
CA GLU A 113 -17.94 -6.27 11.84
C GLU A 113 -18.75 -5.73 10.63
N CYS A 114 -18.75 -4.41 10.42
CA CYS A 114 -19.38 -3.82 9.25
C CYS A 114 -18.74 -4.29 7.94
N TYR A 115 -17.41 -4.37 7.89
CA TYR A 115 -16.69 -4.86 6.73
C TYR A 115 -17.05 -6.30 6.41
N ASP A 116 -17.00 -7.18 7.43
CA ASP A 116 -17.28 -8.61 7.26
C ASP A 116 -18.74 -8.83 6.81
N LEU A 117 -19.71 -8.09 7.39
CA LEU A 117 -21.10 -8.13 6.96
C LEU A 117 -21.30 -7.68 5.51
N LEU A 118 -20.61 -6.61 5.09
CA LEU A 118 -20.67 -6.15 3.70
C LEU A 118 -20.08 -7.19 2.74
N GLU A 119 -18.97 -7.81 3.09
CA GLU A 119 -18.35 -8.87 2.31
C GLU A 119 -19.30 -10.06 2.14
N GLU A 120 -19.95 -10.52 3.23
CA GLU A 120 -20.92 -11.60 3.20
C GLU A 120 -22.13 -11.26 2.34
N HIS A 121 -22.70 -10.05 2.50
CA HIS A 121 -23.83 -9.62 1.71
C HIS A 121 -23.53 -9.51 0.21
N ILE A 122 -22.36 -8.95 -0.14
CA ILE A 122 -21.93 -8.85 -1.54
C ILE A 122 -21.73 -10.25 -2.13
N ALA A 123 -21.08 -11.15 -1.40
CA ALA A 123 -20.91 -12.54 -1.84
C ALA A 123 -22.26 -13.24 -2.05
N GLY A 124 -23.23 -13.07 -1.15
CA GLY A 124 -24.57 -13.60 -1.29
C GLY A 124 -25.31 -13.07 -2.52
N ILE A 125 -25.21 -11.76 -2.79
CA ILE A 125 -25.79 -11.15 -3.99
C ILE A 125 -25.14 -11.74 -5.25
N LEU A 126 -23.80 -11.83 -5.32
CA LEU A 126 -23.09 -12.39 -6.45
C LEU A 126 -23.49 -13.85 -6.69
N LEU A 127 -23.51 -14.68 -5.65
CA LEU A 127 -23.93 -16.08 -5.74
C LEU A 127 -25.35 -16.21 -6.30
N SER A 128 -26.27 -15.35 -5.89
CA SER A 128 -27.66 -15.36 -6.39
C SER A 128 -27.77 -15.01 -7.88
N LYS A 129 -26.75 -14.38 -8.46
CA LYS A 129 -26.69 -13.95 -9.85
C LYS A 129 -25.96 -14.93 -10.77
N ILE A 130 -25.20 -15.86 -10.21
CA ILE A 130 -24.49 -16.88 -11.01
C ILE A 130 -25.50 -17.82 -11.67
N SER A 131 -25.32 -18.07 -12.95
CA SER A 131 -26.16 -18.98 -13.73
C SER A 131 -25.32 -19.86 -14.65
N ASN A 132 -25.80 -21.08 -14.92
CA ASN A 132 -25.17 -21.99 -15.86
C ASN A 132 -25.46 -21.65 -17.34
N GLY A 133 -26.26 -20.61 -17.59
CA GLY A 133 -26.61 -20.18 -18.94
C GLY A 133 -25.49 -19.36 -19.60
N SER A 134 -25.52 -19.33 -20.93
CA SER A 134 -24.66 -18.48 -21.75
C SER A 134 -25.14 -17.01 -21.82
N ASP A 135 -26.33 -16.72 -21.31
CA ASP A 135 -26.92 -15.39 -21.34
C ASP A 135 -26.23 -14.48 -20.31
N ALA A 136 -25.09 -13.98 -20.74
CA ALA A 136 -24.37 -12.94 -20.03
C ALA A 136 -24.80 -11.58 -20.51
N GLY A 137 -24.96 -10.68 -19.58
CA GLY A 137 -24.98 -9.28 -19.89
C GLY A 137 -25.99 -8.48 -19.09
N SER A 138 -25.53 -7.28 -18.76
CA SER A 138 -26.30 -6.29 -18.03
C SER A 138 -26.78 -5.13 -18.89
N ARG A 139 -26.44 -5.12 -20.21
CA ARG A 139 -26.77 -3.98 -21.08
C ARG A 139 -28.26 -3.78 -21.19
N GLY A 140 -28.74 -2.64 -20.70
CA GLY A 140 -30.13 -2.22 -20.79
C GLY A 140 -31.09 -2.98 -19.87
N ARG A 141 -30.58 -3.84 -18.97
CA ARG A 141 -31.40 -4.59 -18.01
C ARG A 141 -31.36 -3.93 -16.63
N SER A 142 -32.43 -4.13 -15.86
CA SER A 142 -32.45 -3.74 -14.44
C SER A 142 -31.46 -4.57 -13.63
N ALA A 143 -31.01 -4.05 -12.48
CA ALA A 143 -30.09 -4.76 -11.61
C ALA A 143 -30.60 -6.16 -11.18
N SER A 144 -31.93 -6.33 -11.11
CA SER A 144 -32.55 -7.63 -10.80
C SER A 144 -32.37 -8.68 -11.88
N GLU A 145 -32.20 -8.26 -13.13
CA GLU A 145 -32.11 -9.13 -14.31
C GLU A 145 -30.68 -9.51 -14.69
N ILE A 146 -29.68 -8.90 -14.04
CA ILE A 146 -28.28 -9.21 -14.26
C ILE A 146 -28.04 -10.70 -13.94
N ARG A 147 -27.37 -11.39 -14.87
CA ARG A 147 -26.88 -12.76 -14.68
C ARG A 147 -25.38 -12.80 -14.96
N ILE A 148 -24.67 -13.57 -14.15
CA ILE A 148 -23.23 -13.77 -14.25
C ILE A 148 -23.03 -15.21 -14.71
N PRO A 149 -22.50 -15.46 -15.91
CA PRO A 149 -22.19 -16.82 -16.36
C PRO A 149 -21.15 -17.44 -15.44
N ILE A 150 -21.32 -18.71 -15.12
CA ILE A 150 -20.36 -19.43 -14.29
C ILE A 150 -18.95 -19.44 -14.89
N TYR A 151 -18.85 -19.40 -16.21
CA TYR A 151 -17.55 -19.30 -16.90
C TYR A 151 -16.78 -18.01 -16.59
N ASP A 152 -17.50 -16.89 -16.48
CA ASP A 152 -16.87 -15.61 -16.12
C ASP A 152 -16.34 -15.64 -14.68
N VAL A 153 -17.04 -16.36 -13.79
CA VAL A 153 -16.57 -16.57 -12.42
C VAL A 153 -15.29 -17.40 -12.41
N TYR A 154 -15.25 -18.53 -13.14
CA TYR A 154 -14.04 -19.34 -13.23
C TYR A 154 -12.88 -18.58 -13.87
N ASN A 155 -13.11 -17.85 -14.95
CA ASN A 155 -12.09 -17.02 -15.58
C ASN A 155 -11.54 -15.96 -14.62
N ALA A 156 -12.40 -15.30 -13.87
CA ALA A 156 -11.99 -14.32 -12.88
C ALA A 156 -11.15 -14.95 -11.75
N LEU A 157 -11.55 -16.12 -11.24
CA LEU A 157 -10.81 -16.85 -10.22
C LEU A 157 -9.41 -17.29 -10.71
N ILE A 158 -9.31 -17.74 -11.95
CA ILE A 158 -8.03 -18.12 -12.57
C ILE A 158 -7.15 -16.89 -12.78
N GLN A 159 -7.69 -15.82 -13.37
CA GLN A 159 -6.93 -14.59 -13.64
C GLN A 159 -6.40 -13.91 -12.38
N ASN A 160 -7.12 -14.05 -11.26
CA ASN A 160 -6.71 -13.52 -9.97
C ASN A 160 -5.90 -14.52 -9.13
N ASN A 161 -5.43 -15.62 -9.70
CA ASN A 161 -4.63 -16.66 -9.04
C ASN A 161 -5.31 -17.28 -7.80
N VAL A 162 -6.64 -17.29 -7.75
CA VAL A 162 -7.40 -17.98 -6.70
C VAL A 162 -7.48 -19.49 -7.02
N ILE A 163 -7.61 -19.82 -8.32
CA ILE A 163 -7.53 -21.18 -8.82
C ILE A 163 -6.23 -21.35 -9.60
N ASP A 164 -5.38 -22.25 -9.14
CA ASP A 164 -4.14 -22.63 -9.80
C ASP A 164 -4.40 -23.74 -10.80
N VAL A 165 -4.48 -23.39 -12.07
CA VAL A 165 -4.76 -24.35 -13.17
C VAL A 165 -3.62 -25.36 -13.38
N THR A 166 -2.41 -25.08 -12.93
CA THR A 166 -1.27 -26.01 -13.09
C THR A 166 -1.49 -27.29 -12.29
N ARG A 167 -2.22 -27.20 -11.18
CA ARG A 167 -2.56 -28.34 -10.33
C ARG A 167 -3.54 -29.30 -10.95
N PHE A 168 -4.33 -28.90 -11.95
CA PHE A 168 -5.26 -29.82 -12.65
C PHE A 168 -4.55 -30.91 -13.43
N THR A 169 -3.26 -30.76 -13.69
CA THR A 169 -2.44 -31.75 -14.39
C THR A 169 -1.62 -32.63 -13.44
N GLU A 170 -1.68 -32.40 -12.16
CA GLU A 170 -1.02 -33.21 -11.15
C GLU A 170 -1.71 -34.57 -11.00
N LYS A 171 -0.91 -35.63 -10.74
CA LYS A 171 -1.44 -37.00 -10.61
C LYS A 171 -2.50 -37.17 -9.52
N ASP A 172 -2.46 -36.34 -8.51
CA ASP A 172 -3.31 -36.40 -7.32
C ASP A 172 -4.44 -35.37 -7.34
N ALA A 173 -4.68 -34.74 -8.50
CA ALA A 173 -5.73 -33.71 -8.67
C ALA A 173 -7.16 -34.26 -8.50
N SER A 174 -7.35 -35.60 -8.56
CA SER A 174 -8.66 -36.24 -8.38
C SER A 174 -9.09 -36.39 -6.91
N ASP A 175 -8.20 -36.14 -5.95
CA ASP A 175 -8.45 -36.37 -4.52
C ASP A 175 -8.79 -35.06 -3.78
N LEU A 176 -9.07 -34.00 -4.51
CA LEU A 176 -9.58 -32.70 -4.06
C LEU A 176 -11.04 -32.56 -4.48
#